data_106f7baa308a5f6215a9793ba7ef9e0c
#
_entry.id   106f7baa308a5f6215a9793ba7ef9e0c
#
_cell.length_a   1.000
_cell.length_b   1.000
_cell.length_c   1.000
_cell.angle_alpha   90.00
_cell.angle_beta   90.00
_cell.angle_gamma   90.00
#
_symmetry.space_group_name_H-M   'P 1'
#
loop_
_entity.id
_entity.type
_entity.pdbx_description
1 polymer ?
#
loop_
_entity_poly.entity_id
_entity_poly.type
_entity_poly.pdbx_seq_one_letter_code
_entity_poly.pdbx_strand_id
1 'polypeptide(L)'
;MKVLICSDSHGKLDYFQDVMELEQPEIVIFAGDHSVDALNISLMHHKIPFAYVRGNTDYDDDDAKDVRIFDLTGRKVFLTHGHLYGVKTNLNELEKKAREENADICIFGHTHREYLVEKDGTTYVNPGALQDKKYVIYDGRDFIQKVLD
;
A
#
# COMPACT_ATOMS: atom_id res chain seq x y z
N MET A 1 -0.49 16.11 7.68
CA MET A 1 0.09 15.20 6.67
C MET A 1 -1.02 14.31 6.10
N LYS A 2 -0.99 14.07 4.81
CA LYS A 2 -1.97 13.18 4.17
C LYS A 2 -1.24 12.16 3.29
N VAL A 3 -1.35 10.89 3.63
CA VAL A 3 -0.73 9.79 2.91
C VAL A 3 -1.83 8.91 2.29
N LEU A 4 -1.74 8.70 0.98
CA LEU A 4 -2.61 7.75 0.30
C LEU A 4 -1.98 6.37 0.34
N ILE A 5 -2.74 5.39 0.82
CA ILE A 5 -2.34 3.97 0.82
C ILE A 5 -3.34 3.23 -0.07
N CYS A 6 -2.84 2.62 -1.13
CA CYS A 6 -3.67 1.86 -2.07
C CYS A 6 -2.91 0.67 -2.63
N SER A 7 -3.61 -0.20 -3.34
CA SER A 7 -3.07 -1.46 -3.84
C SER A 7 -4.00 -2.05 -4.90
N ASP A 8 -3.47 -2.98 -5.69
CA ASP A 8 -4.28 -3.82 -6.58
C ASP A 8 -5.16 -2.98 -7.52
N SER A 9 -4.54 -2.07 -8.26
CA SER A 9 -5.22 -1.20 -9.23
C SER A 9 -5.64 -1.94 -10.51
N HIS A 10 -4.86 -2.94 -10.91
CA HIS A 10 -5.15 -3.81 -12.06
C HIS A 10 -5.59 -3.05 -13.32
N GLY A 11 -4.86 -1.99 -13.66
CA GLY A 11 -5.14 -1.18 -14.86
C GLY A 11 -6.23 -0.12 -14.70
N LYS A 12 -6.79 0.04 -13.51
CA LYS A 12 -7.79 1.09 -13.23
C LYS A 12 -7.10 2.43 -12.95
N LEU A 13 -6.37 2.92 -13.94
CA LEU A 13 -5.62 4.17 -13.85
C LEU A 13 -6.53 5.36 -13.59
N ASP A 14 -7.74 5.34 -14.14
CA ASP A 14 -8.76 6.37 -13.93
C ASP A 14 -9.17 6.45 -12.46
N TYR A 15 -9.37 5.33 -11.78
CA TYR A 15 -9.69 5.31 -10.35
C TYR A 15 -8.53 5.90 -9.54
N PHE A 16 -7.30 5.51 -9.88
CA PHE A 16 -6.11 6.01 -9.20
C PHE A 16 -6.01 7.54 -9.35
N GLN A 17 -6.19 8.04 -10.57
CA GLN A 17 -6.16 9.49 -10.82
C GLN A 17 -7.29 10.22 -10.11
N ASP A 18 -8.50 9.66 -10.10
CA ASP A 18 -9.64 10.26 -9.39
C ASP A 18 -9.36 10.40 -7.89
N VAL A 19 -8.74 9.39 -7.27
CA VAL A 19 -8.36 9.44 -5.86
C VAL A 19 -7.29 10.51 -5.64
N MET A 20 -6.30 10.61 -6.53
CA MET A 20 -5.27 11.64 -6.45
C MET A 20 -5.87 13.05 -6.48
N GLU A 21 -6.83 13.28 -7.38
CA GLU A 21 -7.49 14.58 -7.51
C GLU A 21 -8.36 14.89 -6.29
N LEU A 22 -9.09 13.90 -5.79
CA LEU A 22 -9.98 14.07 -4.65
C LEU A 22 -9.20 14.32 -3.35
N GLU A 23 -8.19 13.52 -3.09
CA GLU A 23 -7.48 13.54 -1.80
C GLU A 23 -6.29 14.50 -1.77
N GLN A 24 -5.66 14.75 -2.90
CA GLN A 24 -4.45 15.56 -3.01
C GLN A 24 -3.39 15.16 -1.97
N PRO A 25 -2.93 13.89 -1.97
CA PRO A 25 -2.02 13.41 -0.95
C PRO A 25 -0.63 14.02 -1.09
N GLU A 26 0.09 14.06 0.03
CA GLU A 26 1.48 14.51 0.07
C GLU A 26 2.46 13.36 -0.18
N ILE A 27 2.03 12.12 0.09
CA ILE A 27 2.81 10.90 -0.11
C ILE A 27 1.85 9.81 -0.60
N VAL A 28 2.34 8.94 -1.49
CA VAL A 28 1.57 7.78 -1.97
C VAL A 28 2.34 6.50 -1.67
N ILE A 29 1.65 5.52 -1.10
CA ILE A 29 2.18 4.18 -0.84
C ILE A 29 1.29 3.18 -1.59
N PHE A 30 1.91 2.37 -2.46
CA PHE A 30 1.20 1.40 -3.30
C PHE A 30 1.74 0.00 -3.04
N ALA A 31 0.86 -0.91 -2.64
CA ALA A 31 1.24 -2.25 -2.19
C ALA A 31 1.22 -3.33 -3.29
N GLY A 32 1.35 -2.95 -4.54
CA GLY A 32 1.56 -3.92 -5.63
C GLY A 32 0.32 -4.30 -6.40
N ASP A 33 0.54 -5.12 -7.39
CA ASP A 33 -0.31 -5.56 -8.49
C ASP A 33 -0.72 -4.41 -9.42
N HIS A 34 -0.12 -4.47 -10.58
CA HIS A 34 -0.11 -3.45 -11.62
C HIS A 34 0.74 -2.24 -11.22
N SER A 35 1.98 -2.51 -10.84
CA SER A 35 2.95 -1.48 -10.42
C SER A 35 3.17 -0.40 -11.49
N VAL A 36 2.93 -0.72 -12.77
CA VAL A 36 3.00 0.27 -13.86
C VAL A 36 1.98 1.40 -13.68
N ASP A 37 0.84 1.14 -13.04
CA ASP A 37 -0.12 2.20 -12.72
C ASP A 37 0.48 3.20 -11.74
N ALA A 38 1.14 2.70 -10.69
CA ALA A 38 1.81 3.57 -9.72
C ALA A 38 2.91 4.39 -10.39
N LEU A 39 3.70 3.78 -11.29
CA LEU A 39 4.72 4.49 -12.05
C LEU A 39 4.11 5.61 -12.88
N ASN A 40 3.05 5.31 -13.63
CA ASN A 40 2.39 6.31 -14.51
C ASN A 40 1.82 7.46 -13.69
N ILE A 41 1.16 7.19 -12.56
CA ILE A 41 0.63 8.23 -11.68
C ILE A 41 1.78 9.05 -11.08
N SER A 42 2.89 8.42 -10.70
CA SER A 42 4.04 9.13 -10.15
C SER A 42 4.65 10.12 -11.16
N LEU A 43 4.66 9.76 -12.45
CA LEU A 43 5.15 10.63 -13.50
C LEU A 43 4.22 11.83 -13.73
N MET A 44 2.92 11.67 -13.52
CA MET A 44 1.94 12.75 -13.60
C MET A 44 1.98 13.67 -12.37
N HIS A 45 2.50 13.19 -11.24
CA HIS A 45 2.58 13.91 -9.96
C HIS A 45 4.02 13.91 -9.44
N HIS A 46 4.96 14.39 -10.25
CA HIS A 46 6.40 14.26 -10.02
C HIS A 46 6.90 14.91 -8.72
N LYS A 47 6.11 15.80 -8.11
CA LYS A 47 6.47 16.44 -6.84
C LYS A 47 6.05 15.64 -5.61
N ILE A 48 5.26 14.58 -5.80
CA ILE A 48 4.77 13.75 -4.71
C ILE A 48 5.64 12.50 -4.60
N PRO A 49 6.24 12.22 -3.42
CA PRO A 49 6.98 10.97 -3.21
C PRO A 49 6.06 9.74 -3.30
N PHE A 50 6.51 8.73 -4.04
CA PHE A 50 5.82 7.45 -4.17
C PHE A 50 6.72 6.35 -3.63
N ALA A 51 6.16 5.48 -2.80
CA ALA A 51 6.77 4.20 -2.43
C ALA A 51 5.87 3.09 -2.93
N TYR A 52 6.39 2.21 -3.78
CA TYR A 52 5.62 1.09 -4.30
C TYR A 52 6.45 -0.18 -4.37
N VAL A 53 5.75 -1.31 -4.31
CA VAL A 53 6.34 -2.64 -4.47
C VAL A 53 5.64 -3.36 -5.61
N ARG A 54 6.25 -4.43 -6.12
CA ARG A 54 5.61 -5.27 -7.12
C ARG A 54 4.76 -6.36 -6.45
N GLY A 55 3.66 -6.69 -7.09
CA GLY A 55 2.82 -7.81 -6.70
C GLY A 55 3.10 -9.04 -7.56
N ASN A 56 2.29 -10.07 -7.37
CA ASN A 56 2.43 -11.32 -8.11
C ASN A 56 2.14 -11.20 -9.62
N THR A 57 1.42 -10.14 -10.03
CA THR A 57 1.15 -9.86 -11.46
C THR A 57 2.23 -9.00 -12.12
N ASP A 58 3.17 -8.48 -11.34
CA ASP A 58 4.23 -7.56 -11.81
C ASP A 58 5.56 -8.27 -12.03
N TYR A 59 5.53 -9.52 -12.48
CA TYR A 59 6.71 -10.37 -12.61
C TYR A 59 7.74 -9.83 -13.62
N ASP A 60 7.34 -8.96 -14.54
CA ASP A 60 8.23 -8.33 -15.54
C ASP A 60 8.71 -6.94 -15.12
N ASP A 61 8.32 -6.45 -13.94
CA ASP A 61 8.78 -5.16 -13.41
C ASP A 61 10.06 -5.36 -12.58
N ASP A 62 11.21 -5.31 -13.24
CA ASP A 62 12.49 -5.50 -12.59
C ASP A 62 12.93 -4.29 -11.74
N ASP A 63 12.32 -3.12 -11.94
CA ASP A 63 12.65 -1.90 -11.21
C ASP A 63 11.91 -1.82 -9.87
N ALA A 64 10.79 -2.49 -9.73
CA ALA A 64 10.05 -2.53 -8.48
C ALA A 64 10.61 -3.62 -7.55
N LYS A 65 10.63 -3.35 -6.27
CA LYS A 65 11.09 -4.29 -5.24
C LYS A 65 9.91 -5.09 -4.69
N ASP A 66 10.20 -6.27 -4.15
CA ASP A 66 9.20 -7.10 -3.47
C ASP A 66 8.83 -6.54 -2.10
N VAL A 67 9.77 -5.88 -1.44
CA VAL A 67 9.62 -5.32 -0.09
C VAL A 67 10.32 -3.98 -0.03
N ARG A 68 9.69 -3.02 0.66
CA ARG A 68 10.32 -1.77 1.04
C ARG A 68 10.17 -1.53 2.54
N ILE A 69 11.24 -1.05 3.16
CA ILE A 69 11.26 -0.65 4.56
C ILE A 69 11.73 0.78 4.61
N PHE A 70 10.93 1.66 5.22
CA PHE A 70 11.27 3.07 5.29
C PHE A 70 10.65 3.74 6.52
N ASP A 71 11.15 4.92 6.86
CA ASP A 71 10.62 5.74 7.94
C ASP A 71 9.53 6.67 7.41
N LEU A 72 8.42 6.72 8.12
CA LEU A 72 7.31 7.62 7.81
C LEU A 72 7.03 8.45 9.07
N THR A 73 7.62 9.64 9.12
CA THR A 73 7.50 10.58 10.25
C THR A 73 7.76 9.93 11.61
N GLY A 74 8.85 9.15 11.71
CA GLY A 74 9.26 8.50 12.94
C GLY A 74 8.69 7.12 13.17
N ARG A 75 7.83 6.62 12.25
CA ARG A 75 7.26 5.27 12.30
C ARG A 75 7.87 4.41 11.20
N LYS A 76 8.30 3.21 11.55
CA LYS A 76 8.92 2.29 10.59
C LYS A 76 7.84 1.53 9.83
N VAL A 77 7.86 1.66 8.51
CA VAL A 77 6.91 0.99 7.61
C VAL A 77 7.56 -0.22 6.96
N PHE A 78 6.85 -1.35 7.00
CA PHE A 78 7.15 -2.54 6.21
C PHE A 78 6.06 -2.64 5.14
N LEU A 79 6.47 -2.50 3.88
CA LEU A 79 5.57 -2.51 2.73
C LEU A 79 5.85 -3.73 1.87
N THR A 80 4.83 -4.53 1.60
CA THR A 80 4.90 -5.69 0.71
C THR A 80 3.54 -5.93 0.07
N HIS A 81 3.51 -6.61 -1.08
CA HIS A 81 2.22 -7.03 -1.64
C HIS A 81 1.58 -8.13 -0.79
N GLY A 82 2.38 -9.05 -0.28
CA GLY A 82 1.93 -10.11 0.62
C GLY A 82 1.91 -11.50 -0.01
N HIS A 83 2.00 -11.63 -1.33
CA HIS A 83 1.97 -12.92 -1.99
C HIS A 83 3.11 -13.85 -1.55
N LEU A 84 4.25 -13.28 -1.14
CA LEU A 84 5.40 -14.03 -0.65
C LEU A 84 5.23 -14.54 0.79
N TYR A 85 4.21 -14.08 1.48
CA TYR A 85 3.96 -14.41 2.90
C TYR A 85 2.65 -15.16 3.12
N GLY A 86 2.04 -15.69 2.06
CA GLY A 86 0.85 -16.53 2.15
C GLY A 86 -0.37 -15.86 2.76
N VAL A 87 -0.55 -14.56 2.55
CA VAL A 87 -1.59 -13.75 3.23
C VAL A 87 -3.02 -14.17 2.89
N LYS A 88 -3.24 -14.90 1.78
CA LYS A 88 -4.57 -15.41 1.46
C LYS A 88 -4.99 -16.57 2.37
N THR A 89 -4.04 -17.25 2.99
CA THR A 89 -4.30 -18.34 3.92
C THR A 89 -4.46 -17.81 5.35
N ASN A 90 -3.46 -17.03 5.82
CA ASN A 90 -3.48 -16.37 7.11
C ASN A 90 -2.36 -15.32 7.14
N LEU A 91 -2.26 -14.57 8.22
CA LEU A 91 -1.27 -13.50 8.36
C LEU A 91 -0.05 -13.88 9.21
N ASN A 92 0.10 -15.15 9.58
CA ASN A 92 1.14 -15.58 10.52
C ASN A 92 2.56 -15.26 10.03
N GLU A 93 2.87 -15.57 8.77
CA GLU A 93 4.19 -15.30 8.21
C GLU A 93 4.45 -13.80 8.06
N LEU A 94 3.44 -13.04 7.66
CA LEU A 94 3.55 -11.58 7.55
C LEU A 94 3.77 -10.94 8.93
N GLU A 95 3.01 -11.36 9.93
CA GLU A 95 3.16 -10.86 11.31
C GLU A 95 4.53 -11.18 11.87
N LYS A 96 5.03 -12.39 11.62
CA LYS A 96 6.37 -12.81 12.04
C LYS A 96 7.43 -11.88 11.44
N LYS A 97 7.35 -11.63 10.13
CA LYS A 97 8.30 -10.77 9.43
C LYS A 97 8.23 -9.33 9.92
N ALA A 98 7.03 -8.81 10.12
CA ALA A 98 6.84 -7.46 10.63
C ALA A 98 7.47 -7.30 12.03
N ARG A 99 7.33 -8.29 12.88
CA ARG A 99 7.96 -8.29 14.22
C ARG A 99 9.48 -8.35 14.13
N GLU A 100 10.02 -9.20 13.26
CA GLU A 100 11.48 -9.32 13.05
C GLU A 100 12.07 -7.98 12.61
N GLU A 101 11.34 -7.22 11.79
CA GLU A 101 11.77 -5.91 11.29
C GLU A 101 11.45 -4.76 12.25
N ASN A 102 10.78 -5.03 13.37
CA ASN A 102 10.34 -4.00 14.32
C ASN A 102 9.48 -2.92 13.65
N ALA A 103 8.59 -3.35 12.76
CA ALA A 103 7.72 -2.43 12.03
C ALA A 103 6.64 -1.84 12.94
N ASP A 104 6.39 -0.55 12.80
CA ASP A 104 5.27 0.14 13.45
C ASP A 104 4.01 0.05 12.59
N ILE A 105 4.20 0.02 11.27
CA ILE A 105 3.12 -0.08 10.28
C ILE A 105 3.52 -1.16 9.28
N CYS A 106 2.63 -2.12 9.05
CA CYS A 106 2.80 -3.15 8.03
C CYS A 106 1.68 -3.00 6.99
N ILE A 107 2.06 -2.68 5.76
CA ILE A 107 1.12 -2.43 4.66
C ILE A 107 1.23 -3.56 3.65
N PHE A 108 0.08 -4.13 3.28
CA PHE A 108 0.02 -5.23 2.32
C PHE A 108 -1.25 -5.15 1.48
N GLY A 109 -1.33 -5.95 0.43
CA GLY A 109 -2.49 -6.05 -0.45
C GLY A 109 -2.85 -7.50 -0.71
N HIS A 110 -2.97 -7.87 -1.98
CA HIS A 110 -3.14 -9.22 -2.50
C HIS A 110 -4.50 -9.87 -2.23
N THR A 111 -5.04 -9.76 -1.02
CA THR A 111 -6.34 -10.38 -0.67
C THR A 111 -7.53 -9.64 -1.25
N HIS A 112 -7.35 -8.38 -1.66
CA HIS A 112 -8.41 -7.44 -2.07
C HIS A 112 -9.41 -7.12 -0.96
N ARG A 113 -9.10 -7.47 0.29
CA ARG A 113 -9.99 -7.25 1.44
C ARG A 113 -9.38 -6.24 2.39
N GLU A 114 -10.17 -5.26 2.78
CA GLU A 114 -9.74 -4.27 3.78
C GLU A 114 -9.39 -4.95 5.09
N TYR A 115 -8.30 -4.51 5.68
CA TYR A 115 -7.86 -4.98 6.99
C TYR A 115 -7.17 -3.84 7.71
N LEU A 116 -7.59 -3.57 8.93
CA LEU A 116 -6.99 -2.52 9.75
C LEU A 116 -7.02 -2.99 11.20
N VAL A 117 -5.90 -3.50 11.68
CA VAL A 117 -5.80 -4.07 13.03
C VAL A 117 -4.46 -3.68 13.64
N GLU A 118 -4.49 -3.20 14.87
CA GLU A 118 -3.28 -3.02 15.69
C GLU A 118 -3.07 -4.26 16.55
N LYS A 119 -1.85 -4.78 16.53
CA LYS A 119 -1.48 -5.97 17.28
C LYS A 119 -0.03 -5.88 17.70
N ASP A 120 0.23 -6.00 19.01
CA ASP A 120 1.59 -5.97 19.57
C ASP A 120 2.42 -4.74 19.13
N GLY A 121 1.77 -3.59 19.04
CA GLY A 121 2.42 -2.33 18.68
C GLY A 121 2.59 -2.09 17.19
N THR A 122 2.15 -3.01 16.34
CA THR A 122 2.17 -2.86 14.87
C THR A 122 0.76 -2.68 14.34
N THR A 123 0.56 -1.68 13.49
CA THR A 123 -0.70 -1.51 12.76
C THR A 123 -0.59 -2.19 11.40
N TYR A 124 -1.44 -3.19 11.17
CA TYR A 124 -1.51 -3.93 9.90
C TYR A 124 -2.59 -3.30 9.03
N VAL A 125 -2.23 -2.91 7.82
CA VAL A 125 -3.12 -2.19 6.91
C VAL A 125 -3.17 -2.89 5.56
N ASN A 126 -4.37 -3.33 5.16
CA ASN A 126 -4.66 -3.67 3.78
C ASN A 126 -5.74 -2.69 3.32
N PRO A 127 -5.45 -1.84 2.31
CA PRO A 127 -6.40 -0.82 1.89
C PRO A 127 -7.62 -1.38 1.12
N GLY A 128 -7.62 -2.67 0.83
CA GLY A 128 -8.53 -3.25 -0.15
C GLY A 128 -7.98 -3.02 -1.56
N ALA A 129 -8.73 -3.40 -2.57
CA ALA A 129 -8.29 -3.24 -3.95
C ALA A 129 -8.78 -1.92 -4.55
N LEU A 130 -7.88 -1.18 -5.17
CA LEU A 130 -8.25 0.05 -5.86
C LEU A 130 -9.18 -0.22 -7.05
N GLN A 131 -9.06 -1.40 -7.67
CA GLN A 131 -10.02 -1.82 -8.71
C GLN A 131 -11.46 -1.89 -8.17
N ASP A 132 -11.63 -2.06 -6.85
CA ASP A 132 -12.92 -2.03 -6.16
C ASP A 132 -13.20 -0.66 -5.55
N LYS A 133 -12.41 0.36 -5.93
CA LYS A 133 -12.52 1.75 -5.47
C LYS A 133 -12.18 1.95 -4.00
N LYS A 134 -11.42 1.04 -3.40
CA LYS A 134 -11.06 1.09 -1.98
C LYS A 134 -9.65 1.61 -1.78
N TYR A 135 -9.47 2.42 -0.75
CA TYR A 135 -8.17 2.98 -0.38
C TYR A 135 -8.18 3.42 1.09
N VAL A 136 -7.02 3.80 1.59
CA VAL A 136 -6.86 4.30 2.97
C VAL A 136 -6.14 5.64 2.91
N ILE A 137 -6.57 6.56 3.78
CA ILE A 137 -5.85 7.79 4.04
C ILE A 137 -5.26 7.71 5.45
N TYR A 138 -3.96 7.97 5.56
CA TYR A 138 -3.26 8.08 6.83
C TYR A 138 -2.86 9.54 7.04
N ASP A 139 -3.25 10.12 8.17
CA ASP A 139 -3.01 11.54 8.44
C ASP A 139 -1.80 11.80 9.36
N GLY A 140 -0.99 10.76 9.61
CA GLY A 140 0.13 10.80 10.55
C GLY A 140 -0.25 10.25 11.92
N ARG A 141 -1.51 9.99 12.15
CA ARG A 141 -2.06 9.52 13.42
C ARG A 141 -3.09 8.42 13.22
N ASP A 142 -4.12 8.68 12.43
CA ASP A 142 -5.23 7.77 12.20
C ASP A 142 -5.25 7.23 10.77
N PHE A 143 -5.73 6.00 10.61
CA PHE A 143 -5.96 5.36 9.32
C PHE A 143 -7.45 5.39 9.02
N ILE A 144 -7.83 5.91 7.86
CA ILE A 144 -9.23 6.10 7.47
C ILE A 144 -9.50 5.28 6.22
N GLN A 145 -10.34 4.26 6.35
CA GLN A 145 -10.77 3.43 5.21
C GLN A 145 -11.81 4.18 4.40
N LYS A 146 -11.60 4.24 3.08
CA LYS A 146 -12.46 5.02 2.17
C LYS A 146 -12.85 4.22 0.94
N VAL A 147 -13.95 4.65 0.31
CA VAL A 147 -14.43 4.14 -0.97
C VAL A 147 -14.65 5.33 -1.90
N LEU A 148 -14.10 5.23 -3.11
CA LEU A 148 -14.31 6.25 -4.15
C LEU A 148 -15.74 6.14 -4.69
N ASP A 149 -16.43 7.27 -4.75
CA ASP A 149 -17.79 7.32 -5.30
C ASP A 149 -17.82 7.20 -6.81
#